data_dbcf2f77d6287df49081542377b3c7ec
#
_entry.id   dbcf2f77d6287df49081542377b3c7ec
#
_cell.length_a   1.000
_cell.length_b   1.000
_cell.length_c   1.000
_cell.angle_alpha   90.00
_cell.angle_beta   90.00
_cell.angle_gamma   90.00
#
_symmetry.space_group_name_H-M   'P 1'
#
loop_
_entity.id
_entity.type
_entity.pdbx_description
1 polymer ?
#
loop_
_entity_poly.entity_id
_entity_poly.type
_entity_poly.pdbx_seq_one_letter_code
_entity_poly.pdbx_strand_id
1 'polypeptide(L)'
;TLKPGDKVMGLKLDQGGHLTHGHPVNFSGQWYKFIQYGVRKDTELIDLDQVRELALRERPKMIITGATAYPRIFNFEAFREICDEVGALLFADISHFAGLCVSGDHPQPFPEADIVMTTTHKTLRGPRSAIILCKDKFAKQIDKAVFPGTQGGPMEHVVAAKAVCFREAMSREFKEYGHQIVRNAETLAVTLQEQGLRLVSGGTDNHLMLIDCVPLKITGRQGSEALAQCEIYTNRNTIPYDPGSAFEPSGIRLGTPALTTRGMKEEEMKIVGEQIARVLKNIGSEEVKDKVKKLVIELTRQFPIYGEVISK
;
A
#
# COMPACT_ATOMS: atom_id res chain seq x y z
N THR A 1 7.20 -20.94 -11.04
CA THR A 1 8.63 -20.62 -11.25
C THR A 1 9.52 -21.12 -10.09
N LEU A 2 8.97 -21.31 -8.90
CA LEU A 2 9.66 -21.75 -7.70
C LEU A 2 9.26 -23.18 -7.30
N LYS A 3 10.11 -23.82 -6.49
CA LYS A 3 9.84 -25.10 -5.82
C LYS A 3 9.90 -24.90 -4.31
N PRO A 4 9.22 -25.77 -3.52
CA PRO A 4 9.36 -25.74 -2.06
C PRO A 4 10.82 -25.76 -1.61
N GLY A 5 11.17 -24.89 -0.67
CA GLY A 5 12.54 -24.73 -0.17
C GLY A 5 13.44 -23.77 -0.97
N ASP A 6 12.99 -23.26 -2.11
CA ASP A 6 13.74 -22.23 -2.85
C ASP A 6 13.89 -20.95 -2.02
N LYS A 7 15.02 -20.28 -2.18
CA LYS A 7 15.28 -19.00 -1.53
C LYS A 7 14.57 -17.86 -2.26
N VAL A 8 13.88 -17.03 -1.50
CA VAL A 8 13.17 -15.83 -1.98
C VAL A 8 13.52 -14.65 -1.09
N MET A 9 13.67 -13.46 -1.65
CA MET A 9 13.81 -12.24 -0.86
C MET A 9 12.53 -11.39 -0.90
N GLY A 10 12.19 -10.74 0.23
CA GLY A 10 11.04 -9.85 0.34
C GLY A 10 11.21 -8.81 1.45
N LEU A 11 10.46 -7.72 1.37
CA LEU A 11 10.46 -6.68 2.39
C LEU A 11 9.82 -7.20 3.68
N LYS A 12 10.44 -6.91 4.83
CA LYS A 12 9.92 -7.26 6.17
C LYS A 12 8.52 -6.71 6.40
N LEU A 13 7.66 -7.53 6.99
CA LEU A 13 6.27 -7.15 7.31
C LEU A 13 6.21 -5.91 8.21
N ASP A 14 7.01 -5.87 9.25
CA ASP A 14 7.09 -4.78 10.23
C ASP A 14 7.73 -3.50 9.67
N GLN A 15 8.29 -3.55 8.47
CA GLN A 15 8.87 -2.43 7.74
C GLN A 15 8.12 -2.10 6.44
N GLY A 16 6.86 -2.47 6.38
CA GLY A 16 5.95 -2.13 5.29
C GLY A 16 5.67 -3.23 4.28
N GLY A 17 6.31 -4.40 4.38
CA GLY A 17 6.05 -5.56 3.52
C GLY A 17 4.63 -6.11 3.65
N HIS A 18 4.32 -7.13 2.86
CA HIS A 18 3.05 -7.85 2.94
C HIS A 18 3.23 -9.21 3.63
N LEU A 19 2.18 -9.71 4.28
CA LEU A 19 2.17 -11.01 4.95
C LEU A 19 2.63 -12.14 4.02
N THR A 20 2.22 -12.09 2.74
CA THR A 20 2.59 -13.09 1.73
C THR A 20 4.02 -12.97 1.21
N HIS A 21 4.77 -11.96 1.64
CA HIS A 21 6.18 -11.79 1.30
C HIS A 21 7.09 -12.52 2.31
N GLY A 22 6.66 -13.72 2.74
CA GLY A 22 7.48 -14.64 3.52
C GLY A 22 7.35 -14.53 5.03
N HIS A 23 6.26 -13.97 5.55
CA HIS A 23 6.01 -14.04 6.98
C HIS A 23 5.79 -15.50 7.42
N PRO A 24 6.41 -15.97 8.55
CA PRO A 24 6.39 -17.38 8.95
C PRO A 24 5.00 -18.00 9.12
N VAL A 25 3.99 -17.21 9.47
CA VAL A 25 2.60 -17.71 9.61
C VAL A 25 1.89 -17.87 8.26
N ASN A 26 2.43 -17.31 7.18
CA ASN A 26 1.84 -17.39 5.86
C ASN A 26 2.37 -18.61 5.10
N PHE A 27 1.54 -19.16 4.20
CA PHE A 27 1.92 -20.24 3.31
C PHE A 27 3.26 -20.01 2.62
N SER A 28 3.53 -18.80 2.15
CA SER A 28 4.79 -18.45 1.47
C SER A 28 6.01 -18.65 2.37
N GLY A 29 5.93 -18.21 3.64
CA GLY A 29 7.02 -18.36 4.61
C GLY A 29 7.20 -19.80 5.10
N GLN A 30 6.17 -20.66 4.97
CA GLN A 30 6.25 -22.06 5.32
C GLN A 30 6.86 -22.92 4.19
N TRP A 31 6.65 -22.55 2.95
CA TRP A 31 7.06 -23.34 1.78
C TRP A 31 8.39 -22.91 1.19
N TYR A 32 8.76 -21.62 1.31
CA TYR A 32 9.99 -21.06 0.76
C TYR A 32 10.91 -20.56 1.87
N LYS A 33 12.21 -20.52 1.58
CA LYS A 33 13.20 -19.96 2.49
C LYS A 33 13.31 -18.45 2.23
N PHE A 34 12.54 -17.68 3.00
CA PHE A 34 12.56 -16.22 2.85
C PHE A 34 13.74 -15.57 3.57
N ILE A 35 14.41 -14.68 2.86
CA ILE A 35 15.40 -13.73 3.36
C ILE A 35 14.73 -12.35 3.36
N GLN A 36 14.65 -11.73 4.52
CA GLN A 36 13.96 -10.46 4.66
C GLN A 36 14.95 -9.31 4.53
N TYR A 37 14.70 -8.38 3.58
CA TYR A 37 15.38 -7.09 3.55
C TYR A 37 14.53 -6.02 4.24
N GLY A 38 15.13 -4.86 4.55
CA GLY A 38 14.48 -3.82 5.33
C GLY A 38 14.67 -2.42 4.76
N VAL A 39 14.32 -1.46 5.60
CA VAL A 39 14.56 -0.03 5.37
C VAL A 39 15.71 0.45 6.24
N ARG A 40 16.37 1.53 5.86
CA ARG A 40 17.38 2.21 6.68
C ARG A 40 16.74 2.80 7.93
N LYS A 41 17.47 2.80 9.04
CA LYS A 41 16.93 3.29 10.30
C LYS A 41 16.79 4.83 10.35
N ASP A 42 17.67 5.52 9.65
CA ASP A 42 17.74 6.98 9.62
C ASP A 42 16.74 7.62 8.66
N THR A 43 16.58 7.02 7.46
CA THR A 43 15.72 7.56 6.40
C THR A 43 14.38 6.84 6.27
N GLU A 44 14.26 5.63 6.80
CA GLU A 44 13.12 4.73 6.64
C GLU A 44 12.82 4.38 5.16
N LEU A 45 13.82 4.55 4.29
CA LEU A 45 13.79 4.14 2.88
C LEU A 45 14.36 2.74 2.71
N ILE A 46 13.90 2.01 1.69
CA ILE A 46 14.45 0.69 1.35
C ILE A 46 15.95 0.77 1.20
N ASP A 47 16.66 -0.10 1.91
CA ASP A 47 18.12 -0.17 1.88
C ASP A 47 18.60 -1.04 0.72
N LEU A 48 18.80 -0.43 -0.45
CA LEU A 48 19.25 -1.12 -1.65
C LEU A 48 20.65 -1.73 -1.51
N ASP A 49 21.51 -1.15 -0.69
CA ASP A 49 22.85 -1.72 -0.40
C ASP A 49 22.70 -3.02 0.38
N GLN A 50 21.82 -3.05 1.39
CA GLN A 50 21.47 -4.27 2.12
C GLN A 50 20.82 -5.31 1.20
N VAL A 51 19.93 -4.89 0.29
CA VAL A 51 19.29 -5.81 -0.68
C VAL A 51 20.37 -6.48 -1.54
N ARG A 52 21.34 -5.70 -2.08
CA ARG A 52 22.42 -6.23 -2.91
C ARG A 52 23.33 -7.17 -2.12
N GLU A 53 23.76 -6.79 -0.92
CA GLU A 53 24.59 -7.63 -0.05
C GLU A 53 23.92 -8.97 0.24
N LEU A 54 22.65 -8.94 0.64
CA LEU A 54 21.84 -10.13 0.92
C LEU A 54 21.69 -11.00 -0.34
N ALA A 55 21.42 -10.41 -1.49
CA ALA A 55 21.26 -11.12 -2.75
C ALA A 55 22.56 -11.84 -3.17
N LEU A 56 23.70 -11.17 -3.07
CA LEU A 56 25.02 -11.74 -3.39
C LEU A 56 25.37 -12.92 -2.47
N ARG A 57 25.11 -12.77 -1.18
CA ARG A 57 25.39 -13.78 -0.17
C ARG A 57 24.47 -15.01 -0.28
N GLU A 58 23.18 -14.75 -0.43
CA GLU A 58 22.14 -15.80 -0.32
C GLU A 58 21.77 -16.43 -1.66
N ARG A 59 22.05 -15.75 -2.78
CA ARG A 59 21.69 -16.20 -4.13
C ARG A 59 20.24 -16.65 -4.25
N PRO A 60 19.26 -15.76 -3.98
CA PRO A 60 17.83 -16.10 -4.10
C PRO A 60 17.45 -16.41 -5.54
N LYS A 61 16.43 -17.23 -5.75
CA LYS A 61 15.83 -17.44 -7.07
C LYS A 61 14.87 -16.33 -7.49
N MET A 62 14.35 -15.58 -6.53
CA MET A 62 13.40 -14.48 -6.77
C MET A 62 13.58 -13.40 -5.72
N ILE A 63 13.50 -12.16 -6.15
CA ILE A 63 13.39 -10.99 -5.29
C ILE A 63 12.01 -10.38 -5.52
N ILE A 64 11.24 -10.21 -4.44
CA ILE A 64 9.92 -9.62 -4.46
C ILE A 64 10.04 -8.15 -4.07
N THR A 65 9.57 -7.26 -4.94
CA THR A 65 9.33 -5.85 -4.65
C THR A 65 7.84 -5.62 -4.42
N GLY A 66 7.51 -4.63 -3.59
CA GLY A 66 6.13 -4.31 -3.27
C GLY A 66 5.89 -4.24 -1.78
N ALA A 67 4.84 -3.54 -1.39
CA ALA A 67 4.57 -3.25 0.01
C ALA A 67 3.08 -3.01 0.27
N THR A 68 2.72 -3.16 1.55
CA THR A 68 1.39 -2.82 2.08
C THR A 68 1.39 -1.43 2.72
N ALA A 69 2.54 -1.01 3.26
CA ALA A 69 2.66 0.17 4.09
C ALA A 69 4.02 0.88 3.89
N TYR A 70 4.45 1.01 2.64
CA TYR A 70 5.64 1.77 2.27
C TYR A 70 5.20 3.02 1.50
N PRO A 71 5.44 4.23 2.04
CA PRO A 71 4.88 5.46 1.49
C PRO A 71 5.71 6.06 0.34
N ARG A 72 6.78 5.40 -0.10
CA ARG A 72 7.70 5.90 -1.12
C ARG A 72 7.65 5.09 -2.41
N ILE A 73 8.25 5.61 -3.45
CA ILE A 73 8.36 4.97 -4.78
C ILE A 73 9.33 3.78 -4.74
N PHE A 74 9.01 2.72 -5.48
CA PHE A 74 9.92 1.61 -5.75
C PHE A 74 10.80 1.91 -6.97
N ASN A 75 12.10 1.78 -6.81
CA ASN A 75 13.06 1.85 -7.92
C ASN A 75 13.24 0.45 -8.55
N PHE A 76 12.40 0.11 -9.53
CA PHE A 76 12.45 -1.20 -10.19
C PHE A 76 13.74 -1.44 -10.96
N GLU A 77 14.36 -0.39 -11.51
CA GLU A 77 15.63 -0.47 -12.23
C GLU A 77 16.76 -0.94 -11.31
N ALA A 78 16.90 -0.33 -10.13
CA ALA A 78 17.90 -0.75 -9.15
C ALA A 78 17.67 -2.20 -8.67
N PHE A 79 16.42 -2.63 -8.50
CA PHE A 79 16.11 -4.02 -8.18
C PHE A 79 16.43 -4.96 -9.35
N ARG A 80 16.25 -4.53 -10.61
CA ARG A 80 16.62 -5.32 -11.79
C ARG A 80 18.12 -5.55 -11.84
N GLU A 81 18.92 -4.49 -11.65
CA GLU A 81 20.38 -4.62 -11.59
C GLU A 81 20.82 -5.67 -10.57
N ILE A 82 20.29 -5.59 -9.35
CA ILE A 82 20.60 -6.57 -8.29
C ILE A 82 20.19 -8.00 -8.70
N CYS A 83 19.01 -8.15 -9.30
CA CYS A 83 18.56 -9.47 -9.78
C CYS A 83 19.49 -10.03 -10.87
N ASP A 84 19.97 -9.19 -11.78
CA ASP A 84 20.87 -9.60 -12.86
C ASP A 84 22.24 -10.05 -12.32
N GLU A 85 22.78 -9.39 -11.30
CA GLU A 85 24.03 -9.77 -10.63
C GLU A 85 23.99 -11.19 -10.04
N VAL A 86 22.80 -11.66 -9.65
CA VAL A 86 22.66 -12.96 -8.97
C VAL A 86 21.87 -13.99 -9.76
N GLY A 87 21.32 -13.62 -10.93
CA GLY A 87 20.50 -14.48 -11.76
C GLY A 87 19.11 -14.74 -11.17
N ALA A 88 18.56 -13.81 -10.35
CA ALA A 88 17.25 -13.92 -9.75
C ALA A 88 16.15 -13.38 -10.66
N LEU A 89 14.93 -13.89 -10.47
CA LEU A 89 13.73 -13.28 -11.04
C LEU A 89 13.32 -12.06 -10.22
N LEU A 90 12.91 -10.98 -10.91
CA LEU A 90 12.28 -9.83 -10.28
C LEU A 90 10.76 -10.00 -10.34
N PHE A 91 10.15 -10.11 -9.18
CA PHE A 91 8.70 -10.17 -9.01
C PHE A 91 8.21 -8.86 -8.41
N ALA A 92 7.32 -8.14 -9.09
CA ALA A 92 6.74 -6.90 -8.60
C ALA A 92 5.30 -7.10 -8.17
N ASP A 93 5.05 -6.99 -6.86
CA ASP A 93 3.70 -6.88 -6.28
C ASP A 93 3.30 -5.41 -6.20
N ILE A 94 2.55 -4.95 -7.20
CA ILE A 94 2.08 -3.56 -7.29
C ILE A 94 0.66 -3.37 -6.72
N SER A 95 0.16 -4.32 -5.95
CA SER A 95 -1.24 -4.36 -5.49
C SER A 95 -1.73 -3.07 -4.85
N HIS A 96 -0.91 -2.38 -4.09
CA HIS A 96 -1.30 -1.13 -3.44
C HIS A 96 -1.34 0.07 -4.39
N PHE A 97 -0.44 0.13 -5.35
CA PHE A 97 -0.23 1.30 -6.20
C PHE A 97 -0.44 1.04 -7.70
N ALA A 98 -1.09 -0.09 -8.08
CA ALA A 98 -1.34 -0.40 -9.48
C ALA A 98 -2.11 0.70 -10.22
N GLY A 99 -3.09 1.33 -9.57
CA GLY A 99 -3.80 2.48 -10.15
C GLY A 99 -2.87 3.66 -10.43
N LEU A 100 -1.86 3.89 -9.59
CA LEU A 100 -0.86 4.94 -9.78
C LEU A 100 0.14 4.59 -10.90
N CYS A 101 0.46 3.30 -11.08
CA CYS A 101 1.21 2.87 -12.26
C CYS A 101 0.43 3.17 -13.55
N VAL A 102 -0.89 2.92 -13.57
CA VAL A 102 -1.74 3.19 -14.73
C VAL A 102 -1.87 4.68 -15.01
N SER A 103 -2.01 5.52 -14.00
CA SER A 103 -2.10 6.98 -14.17
C SER A 103 -0.75 7.65 -14.50
N GLY A 104 0.37 6.97 -14.23
CA GLY A 104 1.71 7.50 -14.45
C GLY A 104 2.32 8.20 -13.22
N ASP A 105 1.67 8.10 -12.06
CA ASP A 105 2.14 8.70 -10.79
C ASP A 105 3.09 7.78 -10.00
N HIS A 106 3.31 6.55 -10.47
CA HIS A 106 4.31 5.63 -9.96
C HIS A 106 5.03 4.96 -11.13
N PRO A 107 6.35 4.69 -11.03
CA PRO A 107 7.08 3.97 -12.07
C PRO A 107 6.42 2.66 -12.47
N GLN A 108 6.48 2.35 -13.75
CA GLN A 108 6.01 1.08 -14.31
C GLN A 108 6.95 -0.05 -13.91
N PRO A 109 6.45 -1.24 -13.55
CA PRO A 109 7.31 -2.37 -13.22
C PRO A 109 7.94 -3.03 -14.45
N PHE A 110 7.36 -2.88 -15.63
CA PHE A 110 7.94 -3.33 -16.90
C PHE A 110 8.73 -2.20 -17.59
N PRO A 111 9.85 -2.54 -18.27
CA PRO A 111 10.32 -3.88 -18.64
C PRO A 111 11.16 -4.62 -17.58
N GLU A 112 11.47 -4.00 -16.45
CA GLU A 112 12.40 -4.50 -15.43
C GLU A 112 11.93 -5.81 -14.80
N ALA A 113 10.67 -5.87 -14.36
CA ALA A 113 10.12 -7.04 -13.72
C ALA A 113 9.93 -8.21 -14.70
N ASP A 114 10.19 -9.43 -14.23
CA ASP A 114 9.90 -10.66 -14.96
C ASP A 114 8.45 -11.07 -14.80
N ILE A 115 7.89 -10.84 -13.60
CA ILE A 115 6.51 -11.16 -13.22
C ILE A 115 5.97 -9.98 -12.43
N VAL A 116 4.75 -9.56 -12.74
CA VAL A 116 4.02 -8.52 -12.03
C VAL A 116 2.70 -9.08 -11.53
N MET A 117 2.39 -8.86 -10.28
CA MET A 117 1.10 -9.23 -9.70
C MET A 117 0.42 -7.98 -9.13
N THR A 118 -0.89 -7.93 -9.30
CA THR A 118 -1.70 -6.92 -8.61
C THR A 118 -3.07 -7.47 -8.24
N THR A 119 -3.54 -7.05 -7.07
CA THR A 119 -4.97 -7.12 -6.76
C THR A 119 -5.73 -6.04 -7.54
N THR A 120 -6.98 -6.31 -7.89
CA THR A 120 -7.80 -5.38 -8.68
C THR A 120 -8.65 -4.44 -7.83
N HIS A 121 -8.78 -4.70 -6.53
CA HIS A 121 -9.74 -4.03 -5.62
C HIS A 121 -9.13 -2.94 -4.71
N LYS A 122 -7.94 -2.44 -5.00
CA LYS A 122 -7.31 -1.31 -4.27
C LYS A 122 -7.34 -0.06 -5.15
N THR A 123 -6.20 0.53 -5.48
CA THR A 123 -6.15 1.76 -6.29
C THR A 123 -6.72 1.60 -7.71
N LEU A 124 -6.82 0.39 -8.24
CA LEU A 124 -7.54 0.12 -9.50
C LEU A 124 -9.06 0.22 -9.40
N ARG A 125 -9.65 0.24 -8.21
CA ARG A 125 -11.11 0.34 -7.94
C ARG A 125 -11.95 -0.77 -8.58
N GLY A 126 -11.38 -1.95 -8.81
CA GLY A 126 -12.06 -3.08 -9.44
C GLY A 126 -12.66 -4.08 -8.45
N PRO A 127 -13.11 -5.23 -8.93
CA PRO A 127 -13.65 -6.30 -8.10
C PRO A 127 -12.55 -6.93 -7.25
N ARG A 128 -12.96 -7.61 -6.17
CA ARG A 128 -12.05 -8.36 -5.32
C ARG A 128 -11.48 -9.57 -6.05
N SER A 129 -10.33 -9.39 -6.66
CA SER A 129 -9.61 -10.39 -7.45
C SER A 129 -8.15 -9.96 -7.61
N ALA A 130 -7.41 -10.67 -8.46
CA ALA A 130 -6.04 -10.35 -8.84
C ALA A 130 -5.79 -10.70 -10.32
N ILE A 131 -4.68 -10.19 -10.85
CA ILE A 131 -4.10 -10.60 -12.12
C ILE A 131 -2.59 -10.80 -11.97
N ILE A 132 -2.04 -11.65 -12.83
CA ILE A 132 -0.60 -11.83 -13.00
C ILE A 132 -0.26 -11.48 -14.44
N LEU A 133 0.73 -10.64 -14.62
CA LEU A 133 1.34 -10.29 -15.88
C LEU A 133 2.78 -10.79 -15.88
N CYS A 134 3.30 -11.23 -16.99
CA CYS A 134 4.68 -11.74 -17.03
C CYS A 134 5.30 -11.59 -18.42
N LYS A 135 6.64 -11.67 -18.48
CA LYS A 135 7.34 -11.85 -19.74
C LYS A 135 6.92 -13.18 -20.38
N ASP A 136 6.80 -13.21 -21.71
CA ASP A 136 6.24 -14.34 -22.47
C ASP A 136 6.86 -15.71 -22.12
N LYS A 137 8.17 -15.73 -21.88
CA LYS A 137 8.90 -16.96 -21.47
C LYS A 137 8.32 -17.66 -20.24
N PHE A 138 7.54 -16.97 -19.39
CA PHE A 138 6.93 -17.52 -18.18
C PHE A 138 5.45 -17.85 -18.32
N ALA A 139 4.78 -17.40 -19.39
CA ALA A 139 3.33 -17.47 -19.56
C ALA A 139 2.78 -18.89 -19.35
N LYS A 140 3.27 -19.86 -20.14
CA LYS A 140 2.81 -21.25 -20.04
C LYS A 140 2.98 -21.87 -18.64
N GLN A 141 4.06 -21.52 -17.93
CA GLN A 141 4.33 -22.04 -16.61
C GLN A 141 3.39 -21.42 -15.57
N ILE A 142 3.12 -20.12 -15.68
CA ILE A 142 2.21 -19.39 -14.80
C ILE A 142 0.77 -19.85 -15.04
N ASP A 143 0.32 -19.95 -16.29
CA ASP A 143 -1.02 -20.45 -16.62
C ASP A 143 -1.26 -21.83 -16.02
N LYS A 144 -0.28 -22.75 -16.18
CA LYS A 144 -0.37 -24.10 -15.60
C LYS A 144 -0.37 -24.07 -14.06
N ALA A 145 0.35 -23.16 -13.44
CA ALA A 145 0.37 -23.02 -11.99
C ALA A 145 -0.96 -22.47 -11.45
N VAL A 146 -1.60 -21.57 -12.18
CA VAL A 146 -2.94 -21.06 -11.85
C VAL A 146 -3.98 -22.15 -12.09
N PHE A 147 -4.07 -22.68 -13.30
CA PHE A 147 -4.99 -23.77 -13.64
C PHE A 147 -4.27 -24.86 -14.43
N PRO A 148 -4.33 -26.11 -14.00
CA PRO A 148 -5.07 -26.66 -12.86
C PRO A 148 -4.26 -26.70 -11.55
N GLY A 149 -3.14 -25.96 -11.45
CA GLY A 149 -2.19 -26.09 -10.35
C GLY A 149 -2.73 -25.67 -8.97
N THR A 150 -3.45 -24.55 -8.90
CA THR A 150 -3.92 -23.99 -7.62
C THR A 150 -5.39 -23.61 -7.63
N GLN A 151 -6.00 -23.42 -8.81
CA GLN A 151 -7.39 -22.97 -8.95
C GLN A 151 -8.17 -23.89 -9.88
N GLY A 152 -9.50 -23.77 -9.85
CA GLY A 152 -10.45 -24.40 -10.76
C GLY A 152 -11.15 -23.37 -11.65
N GLY A 153 -12.45 -23.60 -11.94
CA GLY A 153 -13.25 -22.69 -12.76
C GLY A 153 -13.32 -21.27 -12.15
N PRO A 154 -13.12 -20.23 -12.97
CA PRO A 154 -13.16 -18.85 -12.50
C PRO A 154 -14.60 -18.39 -12.23
N MET A 155 -14.72 -17.34 -11.40
CA MET A 155 -15.99 -16.64 -11.21
C MET A 155 -16.19 -15.66 -12.39
N GLU A 156 -17.00 -16.03 -13.37
CA GLU A 156 -17.15 -15.27 -14.63
C GLU A 156 -17.69 -13.85 -14.42
N HIS A 157 -18.59 -13.64 -13.45
CA HIS A 157 -19.03 -12.29 -13.08
C HIS A 157 -17.88 -11.41 -12.57
N VAL A 158 -16.89 -11.98 -11.87
CA VAL A 158 -15.67 -11.26 -11.46
C VAL A 158 -14.78 -10.97 -12.67
N VAL A 159 -14.70 -11.90 -13.64
CA VAL A 159 -13.95 -11.68 -14.90
C VAL A 159 -14.58 -10.53 -15.67
N ALA A 160 -15.90 -10.50 -15.83
CA ALA A 160 -16.63 -9.41 -16.46
C ALA A 160 -16.41 -8.07 -15.72
N ALA A 161 -16.47 -8.07 -14.41
CA ALA A 161 -16.20 -6.87 -13.60
C ALA A 161 -14.75 -6.37 -13.76
N LYS A 162 -13.76 -7.27 -13.90
CA LYS A 162 -12.37 -6.88 -14.22
C LYS A 162 -12.27 -6.20 -15.58
N ALA A 163 -12.99 -6.68 -16.59
CA ALA A 163 -12.99 -6.07 -17.92
C ALA A 163 -13.52 -4.63 -17.87
N VAL A 164 -14.60 -4.37 -17.13
CA VAL A 164 -15.11 -3.01 -16.88
C VAL A 164 -14.06 -2.16 -16.17
N CYS A 165 -13.48 -2.67 -15.07
CA CYS A 165 -12.44 -1.99 -14.31
C CYS A 165 -11.26 -1.57 -15.20
N PHE A 166 -10.77 -2.45 -16.06
CA PHE A 166 -9.63 -2.14 -16.93
C PHE A 166 -10.00 -1.12 -18.01
N ARG A 167 -11.22 -1.18 -18.55
CA ARG A 167 -11.73 -0.17 -19.46
C ARG A 167 -11.80 1.21 -18.82
N GLU A 168 -12.30 1.30 -17.59
CA GLU A 168 -12.30 2.55 -16.82
C GLU A 168 -10.87 3.04 -16.55
N ALA A 169 -9.96 2.15 -16.17
CA ALA A 169 -8.56 2.47 -15.90
C ALA A 169 -7.79 3.01 -17.12
N MET A 170 -8.27 2.74 -18.35
CA MET A 170 -7.71 3.31 -19.58
C MET A 170 -8.21 4.72 -19.88
N SER A 171 -9.19 5.23 -19.15
CA SER A 171 -9.80 6.53 -19.41
C SER A 171 -8.94 7.70 -18.95
N ARG A 172 -9.21 8.89 -19.47
CA ARG A 172 -8.58 10.13 -19.02
C ARG A 172 -8.99 10.46 -17.58
N GLU A 173 -10.23 10.21 -17.24
CA GLU A 173 -10.80 10.45 -15.91
C GLU A 173 -10.07 9.64 -14.85
N PHE A 174 -9.68 8.40 -15.18
CA PHE A 174 -8.90 7.57 -14.27
C PHE A 174 -7.48 8.12 -14.06
N LYS A 175 -6.84 8.67 -15.10
CA LYS A 175 -5.55 9.35 -14.94
C LYS A 175 -5.66 10.57 -14.03
N GLU A 176 -6.68 11.41 -14.26
CA GLU A 176 -6.96 12.58 -13.42
C GLU A 176 -7.22 12.16 -11.96
N TYR A 177 -7.92 11.05 -11.75
CA TYR A 177 -8.12 10.45 -10.43
C TYR A 177 -6.82 10.04 -9.76
N GLY A 178 -5.90 9.36 -10.48
CA GLY A 178 -4.60 8.97 -9.95
C GLY A 178 -3.76 10.19 -9.53
N HIS A 179 -3.67 11.20 -10.41
CA HIS A 179 -2.99 12.47 -10.09
C HIS A 179 -3.59 13.15 -8.85
N GLN A 180 -4.93 13.16 -8.74
CA GLN A 180 -5.59 13.75 -7.56
C GLN A 180 -5.32 12.96 -6.28
N ILE A 181 -5.20 11.62 -6.34
CA ILE A 181 -4.83 10.80 -5.17
C ILE A 181 -3.50 11.26 -4.59
N VAL A 182 -2.49 11.44 -5.44
CA VAL A 182 -1.13 11.81 -5.00
C VAL A 182 -1.12 13.23 -4.46
N ARG A 183 -1.74 14.21 -5.14
CA ARG A 183 -1.86 15.58 -4.62
C ARG A 183 -2.57 15.64 -3.27
N ASN A 184 -3.65 14.88 -3.14
CA ASN A 184 -4.37 14.76 -1.87
C ASN A 184 -3.48 14.16 -0.77
N ALA A 185 -2.70 13.12 -1.09
CA ALA A 185 -1.81 12.49 -0.13
C ALA A 185 -0.68 13.43 0.30
N GLU A 186 -0.07 14.15 -0.64
CA GLU A 186 0.96 15.15 -0.36
C GLU A 186 0.41 16.26 0.56
N THR A 187 -0.75 16.83 0.20
CA THR A 187 -1.39 17.89 1.01
C THR A 187 -1.73 17.39 2.40
N LEU A 188 -2.30 16.19 2.53
CA LEU A 188 -2.60 15.60 3.83
C LEU A 188 -1.33 15.39 4.65
N ALA A 189 -0.25 14.88 4.03
CA ALA A 189 1.03 14.67 4.70
C ALA A 189 1.65 15.97 5.23
N VAL A 190 1.69 17.00 4.39
CA VAL A 190 2.19 18.34 4.77
C VAL A 190 1.36 18.90 5.93
N THR A 191 0.03 18.86 5.84
CA THR A 191 -0.85 19.35 6.90
C THR A 191 -0.60 18.62 8.23
N LEU A 192 -0.47 17.28 8.20
CA LEU A 192 -0.19 16.52 9.43
C LEU A 192 1.16 16.91 10.04
N GLN A 193 2.18 17.17 9.22
CA GLN A 193 3.51 17.61 9.69
C GLN A 193 3.46 19.05 10.23
N GLU A 194 2.76 19.97 9.59
CA GLU A 194 2.51 21.34 10.11
C GLU A 194 1.78 21.31 11.44
N GLN A 195 0.90 20.33 11.63
CA GLN A 195 0.27 20.03 12.90
C GLN A 195 1.21 19.30 13.89
N GLY A 196 2.50 19.14 13.59
CA GLY A 196 3.50 18.57 14.49
C GLY A 196 3.42 17.05 14.65
N LEU A 197 2.81 16.32 13.71
CA LEU A 197 2.84 14.86 13.68
C LEU A 197 4.05 14.36 12.89
N ARG A 198 4.71 13.31 13.39
CA ARG A 198 5.79 12.64 12.67
C ARG A 198 5.22 11.65 11.66
N LEU A 199 5.67 11.74 10.43
CA LEU A 199 5.39 10.76 9.38
C LEU A 199 6.62 9.88 9.11
N VAL A 200 6.40 8.58 8.95
CA VAL A 200 7.42 7.64 8.54
C VAL A 200 8.02 8.07 7.20
N SER A 201 9.32 7.98 7.06
CA SER A 201 10.11 8.45 5.91
C SER A 201 9.93 9.94 5.54
N GLY A 202 9.38 10.75 6.45
CA GLY A 202 9.20 12.19 6.24
C GLY A 202 8.11 12.55 5.23
N GLY A 203 7.11 11.68 4.97
CA GLY A 203 6.00 11.99 4.08
C GLY A 203 5.61 10.86 3.14
N THR A 204 5.12 11.20 1.94
CA THR A 204 4.67 10.21 0.96
C THR A 204 4.92 10.67 -0.48
N ASP A 205 5.14 9.70 -1.38
CA ASP A 205 5.21 9.89 -2.83
C ASP A 205 4.04 9.18 -3.54
N ASN A 206 3.12 8.58 -2.77
CA ASN A 206 2.03 7.76 -3.33
C ASN A 206 0.68 8.04 -2.65
N HIS A 207 -0.17 7.05 -2.48
CA HIS A 207 -1.54 7.19 -1.97
C HIS A 207 -1.66 7.02 -0.46
N LEU A 208 -0.61 6.62 0.25
CA LEU A 208 -0.66 6.29 1.67
C LEU A 208 0.47 6.95 2.46
N MET A 209 0.28 7.08 3.75
CA MET A 209 1.27 7.55 4.72
C MET A 209 1.09 6.84 6.06
N LEU A 210 2.15 6.87 6.87
CA LEU A 210 2.16 6.32 8.22
C LEU A 210 2.44 7.44 9.23
N ILE A 211 1.54 7.63 10.19
CA ILE A 211 1.78 8.48 11.35
C ILE A 211 2.52 7.63 12.40
N ASP A 212 3.62 8.15 12.93
CA ASP A 212 4.28 7.63 14.12
C ASP A 212 3.60 8.23 15.37
N CYS A 213 3.00 7.36 16.18
CA CYS A 213 2.32 7.75 17.41
C CYS A 213 3.24 7.78 18.64
N VAL A 214 4.48 7.31 18.54
CA VAL A 214 5.43 7.29 19.69
C VAL A 214 5.65 8.67 20.29
N PRO A 215 5.87 9.76 19.51
CA PRO A 215 6.03 11.10 20.07
C PRO A 215 4.79 11.61 20.82
N LEU A 216 3.60 11.10 20.46
CA LEU A 216 2.34 11.44 21.14
C LEU A 216 2.12 10.62 22.40
N LYS A 217 2.99 9.64 22.69
CA LYS A 217 2.86 8.70 23.83
C LYS A 217 1.55 7.90 23.83
N ILE A 218 1.06 7.56 22.62
CA ILE A 218 -0.11 6.69 22.42
C ILE A 218 0.27 5.55 21.49
N THR A 219 -0.50 4.45 21.54
CA THR A 219 -0.37 3.37 20.56
C THR A 219 -1.16 3.69 19.29
N GLY A 220 -0.80 3.09 18.17
CA GLY A 220 -1.57 3.17 16.92
C GLY A 220 -3.00 2.65 17.11
N ARG A 221 -3.21 1.69 18.04
CA ARG A 221 -4.54 1.20 18.42
C ARG A 221 -5.35 2.30 19.08
N GLN A 222 -4.83 2.92 20.14
CA GLN A 222 -5.52 4.02 20.83
C GLN A 222 -5.88 5.15 19.87
N GLY A 223 -4.94 5.54 19.00
CA GLY A 223 -5.18 6.59 18.00
C GLY A 223 -6.24 6.20 16.99
N SER A 224 -6.20 4.99 16.42
CA SER A 224 -7.18 4.53 15.43
C SER A 224 -8.58 4.37 16.04
N GLU A 225 -8.70 3.92 17.28
CA GLU A 225 -9.96 3.82 18.01
C GLU A 225 -10.56 5.20 18.31
N ALA A 226 -9.73 6.19 18.73
CA ALA A 226 -10.17 7.57 18.94
C ALA A 226 -10.66 8.23 17.63
N LEU A 227 -9.96 8.01 16.52
CA LEU A 227 -10.38 8.49 15.19
C LEU A 227 -11.70 7.83 14.75
N ALA A 228 -11.86 6.52 14.97
CA ALA A 228 -13.09 5.82 14.62
C ALA A 228 -14.33 6.35 15.38
N GLN A 229 -14.16 6.80 16.63
CA GLN A 229 -15.23 7.48 17.39
C GLN A 229 -15.68 8.79 16.72
N CYS A 230 -14.80 9.39 15.91
CA CYS A 230 -15.07 10.60 15.13
C CYS A 230 -15.51 10.29 13.68
N GLU A 231 -15.83 9.03 13.33
CA GLU A 231 -16.16 8.57 11.97
C GLU A 231 -14.99 8.72 10.98
N ILE A 232 -13.74 8.74 11.47
CA ILE A 232 -12.50 8.73 10.68
C ILE A 232 -11.90 7.33 10.77
N TYR A 233 -12.10 6.51 9.75
CA TYR A 233 -11.67 5.11 9.75
C TYR A 233 -10.28 4.95 9.18
N THR A 234 -9.38 4.45 10.02
CA THR A 234 -7.97 4.20 9.72
C THR A 234 -7.59 2.79 10.17
N ASN A 235 -6.37 2.36 9.95
CA ASN A 235 -5.90 1.14 10.57
C ASN A 235 -4.60 1.35 11.34
N ARG A 236 -4.49 0.69 12.49
CA ARG A 236 -3.23 0.55 13.21
C ARG A 236 -2.23 -0.23 12.36
N ASN A 237 -0.98 0.18 12.40
CA ASN A 237 0.09 -0.41 11.58
C ASN A 237 1.42 -0.34 12.31
N THR A 238 2.25 -1.35 12.17
CA THR A 238 3.65 -1.25 12.62
C THR A 238 4.37 -0.17 11.83
N ILE A 239 5.30 0.50 12.46
CA ILE A 239 6.26 1.41 11.83
C ILE A 239 7.64 0.75 11.75
N PRO A 240 8.55 1.18 10.88
CA PRO A 240 9.90 0.66 10.88
C PRO A 240 10.55 0.79 12.27
N TYR A 241 11.18 -0.30 12.73
CA TYR A 241 11.82 -0.37 14.06
C TYR A 241 10.88 -0.06 15.22
N ASP A 242 9.62 -0.48 15.07
CA ASP A 242 8.54 -0.22 16.02
C ASP A 242 8.92 -0.69 17.45
N PRO A 243 8.85 0.17 18.47
CA PRO A 243 9.05 -0.24 19.86
C PRO A 243 7.88 -1.05 20.42
N GLY A 244 6.72 -1.03 19.75
CA GLY A 244 5.52 -1.78 20.11
C GLY A 244 5.56 -3.23 19.58
N SER A 245 4.46 -3.93 19.81
CA SER A 245 4.26 -5.28 19.28
C SER A 245 3.35 -5.30 18.05
N ALA A 246 3.29 -6.41 17.33
CA ALA A 246 2.36 -6.59 16.22
C ALA A 246 0.88 -6.44 16.63
N PHE A 247 0.55 -6.67 17.91
CA PHE A 247 -0.82 -6.52 18.45
C PHE A 247 -1.11 -5.10 18.93
N GLU A 248 -0.09 -4.39 19.40
CA GLU A 248 -0.13 -2.99 19.86
C GLU A 248 0.92 -2.17 19.09
N PRO A 249 0.73 -1.97 17.78
CA PRO A 249 1.69 -1.23 16.96
C PRO A 249 1.64 0.26 17.26
N SER A 250 2.74 0.94 16.98
CA SER A 250 2.92 2.37 17.27
C SER A 250 2.48 3.31 16.15
N GLY A 251 2.01 2.80 15.03
CA GLY A 251 1.65 3.62 13.88
C GLY A 251 0.18 3.54 13.46
N ILE A 252 -0.22 4.54 12.68
CA ILE A 252 -1.53 4.61 12.00
C ILE A 252 -1.27 4.79 10.50
N ARG A 253 -1.87 3.93 9.67
CA ARG A 253 -1.84 4.08 8.22
C ARG A 253 -3.07 4.83 7.72
N LEU A 254 -2.83 5.84 6.90
CA LEU A 254 -3.81 6.66 6.21
C LEU A 254 -3.66 6.48 4.70
N GLY A 255 -4.73 6.79 3.96
CA GLY A 255 -4.69 6.81 2.49
C GLY A 255 -5.81 7.65 1.91
N THR A 256 -5.59 8.21 0.72
CA THR A 256 -6.48 9.19 0.08
C THR A 256 -7.40 8.66 -1.03
N PRO A 257 -7.26 7.42 -1.55
CA PRO A 257 -8.08 6.96 -2.67
C PRO A 257 -9.60 7.05 -2.44
N ALA A 258 -10.07 6.70 -1.23
CA ALA A 258 -11.50 6.74 -0.90
C ALA A 258 -12.04 8.17 -0.84
N LEU A 259 -11.27 9.11 -0.28
CA LEU A 259 -11.64 10.53 -0.22
C LEU A 259 -11.62 11.15 -1.62
N THR A 260 -10.63 10.80 -2.45
CA THR A 260 -10.56 11.23 -3.85
C THR A 260 -11.74 10.69 -4.66
N THR A 261 -12.16 9.43 -4.43
CA THR A 261 -13.37 8.87 -5.06
C THR A 261 -14.64 9.63 -4.68
N ARG A 262 -14.69 10.21 -3.47
CA ARG A 262 -15.78 11.09 -3.05
C ARG A 262 -15.77 12.48 -3.73
N GLY A 263 -14.69 12.83 -4.43
CA GLY A 263 -14.51 14.13 -5.07
C GLY A 263 -13.79 15.16 -4.19
N MET A 264 -13.30 14.76 -3.01
CA MET A 264 -12.50 15.65 -2.15
C MET A 264 -11.15 15.95 -2.79
N LYS A 265 -10.67 17.17 -2.58
CA LYS A 265 -9.41 17.70 -3.10
C LYS A 265 -8.54 18.26 -1.97
N GLU A 266 -7.54 19.03 -2.33
CA GLU A 266 -6.51 19.53 -1.43
C GLU A 266 -7.07 20.33 -0.24
N GLU A 267 -8.12 21.13 -0.46
CA GLU A 267 -8.71 21.92 0.63
C GLU A 267 -9.38 21.03 1.69
N GLU A 268 -10.09 19.99 1.25
CA GLU A 268 -10.67 19.04 2.18
C GLU A 268 -9.59 18.22 2.89
N MET A 269 -8.45 17.95 2.23
CA MET A 269 -7.33 17.26 2.86
C MET A 269 -6.69 18.06 3.99
N LYS A 270 -6.62 19.39 3.88
CA LYS A 270 -6.20 20.27 4.98
C LYS A 270 -7.14 20.13 6.17
N ILE A 271 -8.44 20.26 5.92
CA ILE A 271 -9.47 20.10 6.97
C ILE A 271 -9.33 18.72 7.65
N VAL A 272 -9.24 17.66 6.87
CA VAL A 272 -9.12 16.27 7.39
C VAL A 272 -7.85 16.11 8.20
N GLY A 273 -6.70 16.61 7.71
CA GLY A 273 -5.42 16.54 8.40
C GLY A 273 -5.44 17.27 9.76
N GLU A 274 -6.02 18.47 9.80
CA GLU A 274 -6.19 19.23 11.05
C GLU A 274 -7.06 18.48 12.05
N GLN A 275 -8.18 17.89 11.61
CA GLN A 275 -9.06 17.14 12.51
C GLN A 275 -8.41 15.84 13.00
N ILE A 276 -7.67 15.12 12.16
CA ILE A 276 -6.88 13.95 12.58
C ILE A 276 -5.89 14.35 13.68
N ALA A 277 -5.11 15.40 13.44
CA ALA A 277 -4.13 15.87 14.40
C ALA A 277 -4.79 16.31 15.73
N ARG A 278 -5.93 17.00 15.63
CA ARG A 278 -6.71 17.45 16.80
C ARG A 278 -7.17 16.30 17.66
N VAL A 279 -7.70 15.23 17.06
CA VAL A 279 -8.12 14.01 17.80
C VAL A 279 -6.93 13.32 18.43
N LEU A 280 -5.85 13.07 17.66
CA LEU A 280 -4.69 12.34 18.14
C LEU A 280 -3.96 13.03 19.29
N LYS A 281 -3.97 14.37 19.34
CA LYS A 281 -3.42 15.17 20.44
C LYS A 281 -4.34 15.23 21.67
N ASN A 282 -5.61 14.85 21.53
CA ASN A 282 -6.63 15.00 22.57
C ASN A 282 -7.52 13.74 22.70
N ILE A 283 -6.92 12.55 22.64
CA ILE A 283 -7.67 11.28 22.59
C ILE A 283 -8.62 11.05 23.77
N GLY A 284 -8.36 11.68 24.92
CA GLY A 284 -9.20 11.61 26.12
C GLY A 284 -10.33 12.65 26.18
N SER A 285 -10.43 13.59 25.23
CA SER A 285 -11.42 14.65 25.26
C SER A 285 -12.66 14.30 24.44
N GLU A 286 -13.75 13.95 25.10
CA GLU A 286 -15.04 13.70 24.44
C GLU A 286 -15.56 14.94 23.72
N GLU A 287 -15.36 16.15 24.30
CA GLU A 287 -15.76 17.41 23.67
C GLU A 287 -15.08 17.60 22.30
N VAL A 288 -13.78 17.30 22.20
CA VAL A 288 -13.04 17.38 20.93
C VAL A 288 -13.59 16.37 19.94
N LYS A 289 -13.79 15.12 20.36
CA LYS A 289 -14.33 14.06 19.50
C LYS A 289 -15.71 14.40 18.96
N ASP A 290 -16.61 14.92 19.78
CA ASP A 290 -17.95 15.31 19.37
C ASP A 290 -17.95 16.45 18.34
N LYS A 291 -17.06 17.45 18.53
CA LYS A 291 -16.89 18.54 17.57
C LYS A 291 -16.36 18.03 16.23
N VAL A 292 -15.33 17.19 16.27
CA VAL A 292 -14.73 16.61 15.06
C VAL A 292 -15.73 15.70 14.36
N LYS A 293 -16.44 14.85 15.08
CA LYS A 293 -17.48 13.97 14.51
C LYS A 293 -18.55 14.76 13.74
N LYS A 294 -19.07 15.84 14.31
CA LYS A 294 -20.07 16.70 13.65
C LYS A 294 -19.52 17.28 12.34
N LEU A 295 -18.29 17.77 12.36
CA LEU A 295 -17.63 18.32 11.16
C LEU A 295 -17.41 17.25 10.08
N VAL A 296 -16.95 16.04 10.48
CA VAL A 296 -16.74 14.93 9.54
C VAL A 296 -18.06 14.50 8.89
N ILE A 297 -19.15 14.40 9.66
CA ILE A 297 -20.47 14.07 9.13
C ILE A 297 -20.94 15.15 8.14
N GLU A 298 -20.77 16.43 8.46
CA GLU A 298 -21.14 17.53 7.58
C GLU A 298 -20.30 17.52 6.27
N LEU A 299 -18.97 17.36 6.40
CA LEU A 299 -18.08 17.27 5.24
C LEU A 299 -18.44 16.09 4.34
N THR A 300 -18.67 14.91 4.91
CA THR A 300 -19.01 13.72 4.11
C THR A 300 -20.38 13.81 3.42
N ARG A 301 -21.31 14.60 3.94
CA ARG A 301 -22.61 14.89 3.26
C ARG A 301 -22.42 15.74 2.01
N GLN A 302 -21.43 16.63 1.99
CA GLN A 302 -21.12 17.45 0.82
C GLN A 302 -20.45 16.64 -0.29
N PHE A 303 -19.82 15.52 0.05
CA PHE A 303 -19.10 14.62 -0.87
C PHE A 303 -19.66 13.18 -0.78
N PRO A 304 -20.91 12.92 -1.18
CA PRO A 304 -21.53 11.59 -1.10
C PRO A 304 -20.86 10.63 -2.11
N ILE A 305 -20.64 9.38 -1.70
CA ILE A 305 -20.20 8.33 -2.64
C ILE A 305 -21.37 8.01 -3.57
N TYR A 306 -21.11 8.04 -4.89
CA TYR A 306 -22.10 7.71 -5.93
C TYR A 306 -23.38 8.56 -5.86
N GLY A 307 -23.28 9.82 -5.45
CA GLY A 307 -24.43 10.73 -5.32
C GLY A 307 -25.33 10.79 -6.57
N GLU A 308 -24.75 10.71 -7.76
CA GLU A 308 -25.49 10.68 -9.03
C GLU A 308 -26.30 9.39 -9.25
N VAL A 309 -25.91 8.28 -8.60
CA VAL A 309 -26.61 6.99 -8.72
C VAL A 309 -27.75 6.87 -7.72
N ILE A 310 -27.60 7.52 -6.56
CA ILE A 310 -28.59 7.48 -5.47
C ILE A 310 -29.76 8.46 -5.74
N SER A 311 -29.55 9.49 -6.57
CA SER A 311 -30.56 10.49 -6.93
C SER A 311 -31.43 10.10 -8.13
N LYS A 312 -31.28 8.91 -8.67
CA LYS A 312 -32.14 8.30 -9.70
C LYS A 312 -32.96 7.17 -9.10
#